data_b2f4716478a747829113d2862bed05ac
#
_entry.id   b2f4716478a747829113d2862bed05ac
#
_cell.length_a   1.000
_cell.length_b   1.000
_cell.length_c   1.000
_cell.angle_alpha   90.00
_cell.angle_beta   90.00
_cell.angle_gamma   90.00
#
_symmetry.space_group_name_H-M   'P 1'
#
loop_
_entity.id
_entity.type
_entity.pdbx_description
1 polymer ?
#
loop_
_entity_poly.entity_id
_entity_poly.type
_entity_poly.pdbx_seq_one_letter_code
_entity_poly.pdbx_strand_id
1 'polypeptide(L)'
;MLITNGKIVIWGDKPEIVEGQALHLQDGLIESLADTNALVQAYPEEEILDADGQLVMAGNICAHTHFYGAFSRGMAVPGEPPADFSAILSSLWWKLDKALDEEGVRYSALVCLVDAIKYGTTTLFDHHASPNCIDGSLDIIADALRQAGLRASLCYEVTDRDGEERALAGIRENARFIDKVARGAESPLIRAHFGLHASLTVSAETLERCLAANPHQAGFHVHAAEGLV
;
A
#
# COMPACT_ATOMS: atom_id res chain seq x y z
N MET A 1 -12.95 20.16 -11.29
CA MET A 1 -12.67 20.91 -10.03
C MET A 1 -11.43 21.77 -10.20
N LEU A 2 -11.44 23.00 -9.69
CA LEU A 2 -10.27 23.88 -9.64
C LEU A 2 -9.73 23.96 -8.21
N ILE A 3 -8.41 23.88 -8.01
CA ILE A 3 -7.76 24.21 -6.75
C ILE A 3 -7.06 25.58 -6.94
N THR A 4 -7.49 26.59 -6.17
CA THR A 4 -7.03 27.97 -6.29
C THR A 4 -6.36 28.46 -5.02
N ASN A 5 -5.70 29.64 -5.09
CA ASN A 5 -5.13 30.32 -3.92
C ASN A 5 -4.16 29.44 -3.08
N GLY A 6 -3.45 28.53 -3.74
CA GLY A 6 -2.46 27.66 -3.12
C GLY A 6 -1.03 28.03 -3.48
N LYS A 7 -0.09 27.60 -2.64
CA LYS A 7 1.34 27.54 -2.94
C LYS A 7 1.62 26.16 -3.51
N ILE A 8 1.64 26.04 -4.83
CA ILE A 8 1.72 24.74 -5.51
C ILE A 8 3.17 24.29 -5.58
N VAL A 9 3.46 23.14 -4.95
CA VAL A 9 4.79 22.52 -4.95
C VAL A 9 4.91 21.58 -6.15
N ILE A 10 5.85 21.88 -7.04
CA ILE A 10 6.18 21.05 -8.19
C ILE A 10 7.47 20.28 -7.88
N TRP A 11 7.35 18.94 -7.85
CA TRP A 11 8.49 18.05 -7.68
C TRP A 11 9.10 17.72 -9.05
N GLY A 12 10.42 17.78 -9.16
CA GLY A 12 11.17 17.46 -10.35
C GLY A 12 12.67 17.60 -10.09
N ASP A 13 13.48 17.62 -11.13
CA ASP A 13 14.93 17.84 -11.04
C ASP A 13 15.27 19.19 -10.38
N LYS A 14 14.38 20.16 -10.51
CA LYS A 14 14.44 21.47 -9.86
C LYS A 14 13.10 21.72 -9.19
N PRO A 15 12.95 21.33 -7.91
CA PRO A 15 11.73 21.62 -7.15
C PRO A 15 11.46 23.13 -7.09
N GLU A 16 10.22 23.52 -7.30
CA GLU A 16 9.79 24.92 -7.25
C GLU A 16 8.43 25.06 -6.57
N ILE A 17 8.15 26.26 -6.06
CA ILE A 17 6.84 26.66 -5.54
C ILE A 17 6.31 27.75 -6.44
N VAL A 18 5.13 27.53 -7.00
CA VAL A 18 4.44 28.51 -7.84
C VAL A 18 3.23 29.09 -7.11
N GLU A 19 3.01 30.39 -7.25
CA GLU A 19 1.88 31.13 -6.71
C GLU A 19 1.12 31.84 -7.83
N GLY A 20 -0.14 32.21 -7.60
CA GLY A 20 -0.98 32.88 -8.60
C GLY A 20 -1.51 31.94 -9.69
N GLN A 21 -1.21 30.66 -9.61
CA GLN A 21 -1.72 29.63 -10.50
C GLN A 21 -2.77 28.75 -9.82
N ALA A 22 -3.60 28.09 -10.60
CA ALA A 22 -4.56 27.10 -10.15
C ALA A 22 -4.33 25.75 -10.87
N LEU A 23 -4.74 24.68 -10.20
CA LEU A 23 -4.81 23.33 -10.79
C LEU A 23 -6.23 23.08 -11.28
N HIS A 24 -6.36 22.60 -12.53
CA HIS A 24 -7.59 22.00 -13.00
C HIS A 24 -7.49 20.49 -12.92
N LEU A 25 -8.41 19.89 -12.18
CA LEU A 25 -8.52 18.45 -11.99
C LEU A 25 -9.76 17.93 -12.70
N GLN A 26 -9.58 16.95 -13.58
CA GLN A 26 -10.66 16.28 -14.29
C GLN A 26 -10.40 14.77 -14.35
N ASP A 27 -11.43 13.98 -14.09
CA ASP A 27 -11.38 12.50 -14.15
C ASP A 27 -10.24 11.86 -13.34
N GLY A 28 -9.89 12.48 -12.21
CA GLY A 28 -8.81 12.02 -11.32
C GLY A 28 -7.39 12.37 -11.81
N LEU A 29 -7.26 13.21 -12.82
CA LEU A 29 -5.98 13.67 -13.37
C LEU A 29 -5.81 15.18 -13.18
N ILE A 30 -4.55 15.63 -13.12
CA ILE A 30 -4.19 17.05 -13.26
C ILE A 30 -4.20 17.37 -14.76
N GLU A 31 -5.25 18.04 -15.22
CA GLU A 31 -5.42 18.39 -16.63
C GLU A 31 -4.54 19.59 -17.01
N SER A 32 -4.50 20.60 -16.15
CA SER A 32 -3.67 21.78 -16.39
C SER A 32 -3.27 22.50 -15.10
N LEU A 33 -2.16 23.24 -15.19
CA LEU A 33 -1.67 24.21 -14.24
C LEU A 33 -1.46 25.53 -15.01
N ALA A 34 -2.23 26.58 -14.65
CA ALA A 34 -2.17 27.87 -15.35
C ALA A 34 -2.62 29.02 -14.44
N ASP A 35 -2.56 30.25 -14.97
CA ASP A 35 -3.05 31.45 -14.27
C ASP A 35 -4.46 31.24 -13.71
N THR A 36 -4.65 31.59 -12.44
CA THR A 36 -5.91 31.35 -11.72
C THR A 36 -7.10 32.00 -12.42
N ASN A 37 -6.98 33.26 -12.88
CA ASN A 37 -8.08 33.97 -13.53
C ASN A 37 -8.43 33.32 -14.88
N ALA A 38 -7.41 32.87 -15.61
CA ALA A 38 -7.61 32.21 -16.90
C ALA A 38 -8.40 30.90 -16.72
N LEU A 39 -8.05 30.07 -15.71
CA LEU A 39 -8.76 28.82 -15.46
C LEU A 39 -10.19 29.06 -14.95
N VAL A 40 -10.40 29.99 -14.03
CA VAL A 40 -11.75 30.32 -13.52
C VAL A 40 -12.65 30.83 -14.65
N GLN A 41 -12.12 31.62 -15.59
CA GLN A 41 -12.88 32.07 -16.77
C GLN A 41 -13.17 30.95 -17.76
N ALA A 42 -12.22 30.03 -17.95
CA ALA A 42 -12.37 28.92 -18.90
C ALA A 42 -13.35 27.84 -18.37
N TYR A 43 -13.45 27.68 -17.06
CA TYR A 43 -14.24 26.64 -16.40
C TYR A 43 -15.17 27.22 -15.32
N PRO A 44 -16.14 28.09 -15.69
CA PRO A 44 -16.96 28.84 -14.72
C PRO A 44 -17.92 27.96 -13.91
N GLU A 45 -18.23 26.76 -14.38
CA GLU A 45 -19.14 25.80 -13.72
C GLU A 45 -18.41 24.77 -12.84
N GLU A 46 -17.07 24.82 -12.83
CA GLU A 46 -16.29 23.87 -12.03
C GLU A 46 -16.33 24.24 -10.54
N GLU A 47 -16.39 23.21 -9.69
CA GLU A 47 -16.23 23.38 -8.25
C GLU A 47 -14.84 23.98 -7.94
N ILE A 48 -14.81 24.99 -7.08
CA ILE A 48 -13.57 25.65 -6.64
C ILE A 48 -13.25 25.24 -5.20
N LEU A 49 -12.07 24.64 -5.02
CA LEU A 49 -11.45 24.43 -3.72
C LEU A 49 -10.43 25.56 -3.49
N ASP A 50 -10.74 26.48 -2.58
CA ASP A 50 -9.79 27.51 -2.15
C ASP A 50 -8.81 26.91 -1.13
N ALA A 51 -7.52 26.91 -1.47
CA ALA A 51 -6.47 26.38 -0.59
C ALA A 51 -6.04 27.38 0.51
N ASP A 52 -6.60 28.59 0.54
CA ASP A 52 -6.37 29.60 1.60
C ASP A 52 -4.87 29.88 1.87
N GLY A 53 -4.07 29.97 0.82
CA GLY A 53 -2.62 30.19 0.92
C GLY A 53 -1.80 29.00 1.42
N GLN A 54 -2.43 27.83 1.61
CA GLN A 54 -1.76 26.63 2.06
C GLN A 54 -0.93 25.97 0.94
N LEU A 55 -0.05 25.05 1.33
CA LEU A 55 0.71 24.24 0.38
C LEU A 55 -0.20 23.23 -0.31
N VAL A 56 -0.12 23.19 -1.62
CA VAL A 56 -0.77 22.18 -2.47
C VAL A 56 0.32 21.34 -3.12
N MET A 57 0.33 20.06 -2.87
CA MET A 57 1.38 19.15 -3.34
C MET A 57 0.81 17.77 -3.65
N ALA A 58 1.56 16.96 -4.40
CA ALA A 58 1.24 15.56 -4.59
C ALA A 58 1.18 14.85 -3.23
N GLY A 59 0.21 13.96 -3.06
CA GLY A 59 0.07 13.15 -1.86
C GLY A 59 1.27 12.22 -1.64
N ASN A 60 1.56 11.91 -0.37
CA ASN A 60 2.66 11.02 -0.02
C ASN A 60 2.42 9.61 -0.58
N ILE A 61 3.53 8.95 -0.96
CA ILE A 61 3.56 7.54 -1.34
C ILE A 61 4.26 6.76 -0.25
N CYS A 62 3.55 5.86 0.42
CA CYS A 62 4.13 4.88 1.33
C CYS A 62 4.52 3.65 0.51
N ALA A 63 5.80 3.56 0.12
CA ALA A 63 6.30 2.54 -0.80
C ALA A 63 6.44 1.15 -0.17
N HIS A 64 6.30 1.03 1.15
CA HIS A 64 6.33 -0.22 1.89
C HIS A 64 5.63 -0.07 3.23
N THR A 65 4.65 -0.93 3.50
CA THR A 65 3.96 -0.99 4.80
C THR A 65 3.38 -2.38 5.03
N HIS A 66 3.02 -2.66 6.28
CA HIS A 66 2.26 -3.81 6.70
C HIS A 66 1.01 -3.31 7.44
N PHE A 67 -0.16 -3.37 6.83
CA PHE A 67 -1.39 -2.87 7.45
C PHE A 67 -1.68 -3.55 8.79
N TYR A 68 -1.43 -4.86 8.88
CA TYR A 68 -1.61 -5.59 10.14
C TYR A 68 -0.70 -5.08 11.27
N GLY A 69 0.39 -4.39 10.95
CA GLY A 69 1.26 -3.71 11.92
C GLY A 69 0.55 -2.64 12.76
N ALA A 70 -0.63 -2.17 12.34
CA ALA A 70 -1.45 -1.25 13.14
C ALA A 70 -1.73 -1.79 14.55
N PHE A 71 -1.88 -3.12 14.70
CA PHE A 71 -2.18 -3.76 15.96
C PHE A 71 -0.97 -3.93 16.89
N SER A 72 0.25 -3.66 16.39
CA SER A 72 1.44 -3.64 17.25
C SER A 72 1.54 -2.39 18.13
N ARG A 73 0.75 -1.37 17.86
CA ARG A 73 0.76 -0.12 18.61
C ARG A 73 0.35 -0.33 20.07
N GLY A 74 1.25 -0.01 20.98
CA GLY A 74 1.01 -0.19 22.40
C GLY A 74 1.00 -1.64 22.89
N MET A 75 1.31 -2.62 22.02
CA MET A 75 1.50 -4.00 22.44
C MET A 75 2.70 -4.14 23.37
N ALA A 76 2.47 -4.75 24.53
CA ALA A 76 3.56 -5.23 25.36
C ALA A 76 4.08 -6.55 24.78
N VAL A 77 5.36 -6.60 24.44
CA VAL A 77 6.04 -7.85 24.06
C VAL A 77 6.59 -8.47 25.35
N PRO A 78 6.03 -9.59 25.82
CA PRO A 78 6.50 -10.22 27.05
C PRO A 78 7.88 -10.86 26.86
N GLY A 79 8.70 -10.83 27.91
CA GLY A 79 10.03 -11.43 27.95
C GLY A 79 11.16 -10.39 27.91
N GLU A 80 12.38 -10.88 27.73
CA GLU A 80 13.56 -10.02 27.57
C GLU A 80 13.50 -9.27 26.23
N PRO A 81 14.09 -8.06 26.14
CA PRO A 81 14.18 -7.33 24.88
C PRO A 81 14.84 -8.18 23.80
N PRO A 82 14.31 -8.19 22.56
CA PRO A 82 14.90 -8.93 21.46
C PRO A 82 16.34 -8.51 21.20
N ALA A 83 17.26 -9.50 21.08
CA ALA A 83 18.67 -9.23 20.88
C ALA A 83 19.03 -8.80 19.46
N ASP A 84 18.23 -9.21 18.48
CA ASP A 84 18.43 -8.97 17.06
C ASP A 84 17.11 -8.91 16.28
N PHE A 85 17.19 -8.67 14.97
CA PHE A 85 16.02 -8.57 14.12
C PHE A 85 15.22 -9.89 14.04
N SER A 86 15.89 -11.03 13.95
CA SER A 86 15.23 -12.35 13.93
C SER A 86 14.44 -12.62 15.20
N ALA A 87 14.97 -12.16 16.35
CA ALA A 87 14.27 -12.23 17.62
C ALA A 87 13.02 -11.31 17.65
N ILE A 88 13.06 -10.14 17.03
CA ILE A 88 11.89 -9.25 16.85
C ILE A 88 10.83 -9.94 15.99
N LEU A 89 11.21 -10.54 14.88
CA LEU A 89 10.29 -11.28 14.02
C LEU A 89 9.55 -12.36 14.80
N SER A 90 10.28 -13.20 15.53
CA SER A 90 9.70 -14.33 16.26
C SER A 90 8.91 -13.93 17.52
N SER A 91 9.32 -12.86 18.20
CA SER A 91 8.67 -12.41 19.43
C SER A 91 7.43 -11.57 19.20
N LEU A 92 7.36 -10.83 18.11
CA LEU A 92 6.27 -9.90 17.79
C LEU A 92 5.57 -10.24 16.46
N TRP A 93 6.24 -10.08 15.34
CA TRP A 93 5.59 -10.08 14.01
C TRP A 93 4.92 -11.41 13.66
N TRP A 94 5.62 -12.54 13.86
CA TRP A 94 5.10 -13.88 13.58
C TRP A 94 4.05 -14.38 14.59
N LYS A 95 3.85 -13.66 15.68
CA LYS A 95 2.73 -13.90 16.58
C LYS A 95 1.53 -13.07 16.20
N LEU A 96 1.78 -11.83 15.82
CA LEU A 96 0.74 -10.89 15.41
C LEU A 96 0.04 -11.37 14.14
N ASP A 97 0.79 -11.71 13.09
CA ASP A 97 0.23 -12.17 11.83
C ASP A 97 -0.57 -13.49 11.95
N LYS A 98 -0.13 -14.40 12.84
CA LYS A 98 -0.87 -15.65 13.14
C LYS A 98 -2.15 -15.43 13.95
N ALA A 99 -2.27 -14.30 14.62
CA ALA A 99 -3.48 -13.95 15.37
C ALA A 99 -4.59 -13.35 14.49
N LEU A 100 -4.28 -13.03 13.22
CA LEU A 100 -5.22 -12.43 12.32
C LEU A 100 -6.24 -13.45 11.79
N ASP A 101 -7.50 -13.11 11.94
CA ASP A 101 -8.64 -13.64 11.23
C ASP A 101 -9.16 -12.62 10.20
N GLU A 102 -10.27 -12.88 9.53
CA GLU A 102 -10.87 -11.97 8.56
C GLU A 102 -11.17 -10.58 9.16
N GLU A 103 -11.66 -10.55 10.41
CA GLU A 103 -11.96 -9.31 11.11
C GLU A 103 -10.68 -8.53 11.43
N GLY A 104 -9.64 -9.22 11.89
CA GLY A 104 -8.31 -8.66 12.15
C GLY A 104 -7.67 -8.07 10.89
N VAL A 105 -7.72 -8.79 9.78
CA VAL A 105 -7.25 -8.29 8.47
C VAL A 105 -8.00 -7.01 8.07
N ARG A 106 -9.33 -7.02 8.16
CA ARG A 106 -10.18 -5.87 7.80
C ARG A 106 -9.88 -4.65 8.65
N TYR A 107 -9.90 -4.78 9.97
CA TYR A 107 -9.75 -3.62 10.86
C TYR A 107 -8.32 -3.09 10.89
N SER A 108 -7.31 -3.92 10.76
CA SER A 108 -5.93 -3.45 10.65
C SER A 108 -5.74 -2.58 9.39
N ALA A 109 -6.33 -2.99 8.26
CA ALA A 109 -6.34 -2.19 7.06
C ALA A 109 -7.06 -0.85 7.28
N LEU A 110 -8.29 -0.86 7.80
CA LEU A 110 -9.07 0.37 8.03
C LEU A 110 -8.35 1.37 8.94
N VAL A 111 -7.69 0.91 10.01
CA VAL A 111 -6.93 1.78 10.92
C VAL A 111 -5.77 2.45 10.19
N CYS A 112 -4.99 1.68 9.41
CA CYS A 112 -3.91 2.24 8.60
C CYS A 112 -4.41 3.23 7.55
N LEU A 113 -5.54 2.95 6.91
CA LEU A 113 -6.10 3.82 5.88
C LEU A 113 -6.63 5.13 6.47
N VAL A 114 -7.23 5.11 7.67
CA VAL A 114 -7.60 6.34 8.40
C VAL A 114 -6.37 7.19 8.68
N ASP A 115 -5.26 6.60 9.14
CA ASP A 115 -4.02 7.33 9.35
C ASP A 115 -3.44 7.86 8.03
N ALA A 116 -3.44 7.06 6.97
CA ALA A 116 -3.00 7.49 5.65
C ALA A 116 -3.73 8.76 5.19
N ILE A 117 -5.07 8.79 5.31
CA ILE A 117 -5.90 9.95 4.97
C ILE A 117 -5.50 11.16 5.83
N LYS A 118 -5.39 10.97 7.16
CA LYS A 118 -5.06 12.05 8.10
C LYS A 118 -3.70 12.69 7.84
N TYR A 119 -2.74 11.92 7.33
CA TYR A 119 -1.37 12.37 7.08
C TYR A 119 -1.05 12.61 5.59
N GLY A 120 -2.07 12.63 4.73
CA GLY A 120 -1.93 12.97 3.32
C GLY A 120 -1.21 11.91 2.48
N THR A 121 -1.21 10.66 2.91
CA THR A 121 -0.74 9.53 2.11
C THR A 121 -1.85 9.08 1.17
N THR A 122 -1.59 9.12 -0.14
CA THR A 122 -2.59 8.83 -1.18
C THR A 122 -2.34 7.51 -1.91
N THR A 123 -1.16 6.93 -1.73
CA THR A 123 -0.76 5.66 -2.35
C THR A 123 0.03 4.81 -1.36
N LEU A 124 -0.33 3.54 -1.24
CA LEU A 124 0.31 2.61 -0.30
C LEU A 124 0.72 1.32 -1.02
N PHE A 125 1.82 0.72 -0.57
CA PHE A 125 2.26 -0.61 -0.97
C PHE A 125 2.18 -1.50 0.26
N ASP A 126 1.13 -2.32 0.37
CA ASP A 126 0.95 -3.24 1.49
C ASP A 126 1.59 -4.59 1.21
N HIS A 127 2.36 -5.07 2.16
CA HIS A 127 2.99 -6.38 2.17
C HIS A 127 2.33 -7.20 3.27
N HIS A 128 1.30 -7.98 2.91
CA HIS A 128 0.38 -8.60 3.86
C HIS A 128 0.80 -10.01 4.26
N ALA A 129 0.67 -10.32 5.56
CA ALA A 129 0.81 -11.66 6.11
C ALA A 129 -0.33 -11.97 7.08
N SER A 130 -0.97 -13.12 6.91
CA SER A 130 -2.01 -13.68 7.78
C SER A 130 -2.05 -15.21 7.63
N PRO A 131 -1.10 -15.97 8.23
CA PRO A 131 -0.96 -17.41 7.99
C PRO A 131 -2.20 -18.27 8.32
N ASN A 132 -3.10 -17.75 9.14
CA ASN A 132 -4.36 -18.41 9.48
C ASN A 132 -5.58 -17.85 8.70
N CYS A 133 -5.37 -16.88 7.81
CA CYS A 133 -6.40 -16.27 6.96
C CYS A 133 -5.77 -15.86 5.61
N ILE A 134 -5.28 -16.84 4.82
CA ILE A 134 -4.55 -16.57 3.57
C ILE A 134 -5.51 -16.32 2.43
N ASP A 135 -6.35 -17.31 2.13
CA ASP A 135 -7.24 -17.30 0.96
C ASP A 135 -8.27 -16.16 1.08
N GLY A 136 -8.25 -15.23 0.14
CA GLY A 136 -9.15 -14.08 0.11
C GLY A 136 -8.72 -12.88 0.97
N SER A 137 -7.60 -12.95 1.70
CA SER A 137 -7.12 -11.85 2.53
C SER A 137 -6.89 -10.55 1.75
N LEU A 138 -6.37 -10.66 0.52
CA LEU A 138 -6.17 -9.49 -0.34
C LEU A 138 -7.48 -8.85 -0.81
N ASP A 139 -8.57 -9.62 -0.92
CA ASP A 139 -9.90 -9.07 -1.21
C ASP A 139 -10.46 -8.27 -0.03
N ILE A 140 -10.25 -8.75 1.20
CA ILE A 140 -10.66 -8.04 2.43
C ILE A 140 -9.96 -6.68 2.51
N ILE A 141 -8.66 -6.64 2.23
CA ILE A 141 -7.88 -5.39 2.19
C ILE A 141 -8.35 -4.49 1.05
N ALA A 142 -8.61 -5.05 -0.12
CA ALA A 142 -9.12 -4.31 -1.28
C ALA A 142 -10.49 -3.67 -0.98
N ASP A 143 -11.37 -4.37 -0.24
CA ASP A 143 -12.65 -3.81 0.22
C ASP A 143 -12.45 -2.59 1.12
N ALA A 144 -11.52 -2.65 2.07
CA ALA A 144 -11.19 -1.51 2.93
C ALA A 144 -10.65 -0.33 2.11
N LEU A 145 -9.78 -0.59 1.13
CA LEU A 145 -9.23 0.43 0.23
C LEU A 145 -10.31 1.11 -0.62
N ARG A 146 -11.28 0.34 -1.14
CA ARG A 146 -12.42 0.90 -1.90
C ARG A 146 -13.26 1.84 -1.02
N GLN A 147 -13.48 1.47 0.24
CA GLN A 147 -14.20 2.32 1.20
C GLN A 147 -13.43 3.61 1.50
N ALA A 148 -12.10 3.53 1.60
CA ALA A 148 -11.23 4.68 1.88
C ALA A 148 -10.98 5.57 0.65
N GLY A 149 -11.17 5.06 -0.57
CA GLY A 149 -10.87 5.79 -1.81
C GLY A 149 -9.39 6.02 -2.07
N LEU A 150 -8.51 5.20 -1.48
CA LEU A 150 -7.06 5.32 -1.62
C LEU A 150 -6.50 4.37 -2.69
N ARG A 151 -5.34 4.74 -3.24
CA ARG A 151 -4.59 3.88 -4.15
C ARG A 151 -3.72 2.92 -3.35
N ALA A 152 -3.66 1.68 -3.79
CA ALA A 152 -2.68 0.74 -3.25
C ALA A 152 -2.21 -0.28 -4.27
N SER A 153 -1.03 -0.87 -3.99
CA SER A 153 -0.58 -2.11 -4.58
C SER A 153 -0.44 -3.16 -3.47
N LEU A 154 -1.08 -4.30 -3.65
CA LEU A 154 -1.21 -5.35 -2.65
C LEU A 154 -0.43 -6.59 -3.04
N CYS A 155 0.12 -7.28 -2.05
CA CYS A 155 0.67 -8.63 -2.20
C CYS A 155 0.52 -9.43 -0.90
N TYR A 156 0.53 -10.76 -1.03
CA TYR A 156 0.62 -11.68 0.10
C TYR A 156 2.08 -12.13 0.29
N GLU A 157 2.57 -12.13 1.51
CA GLU A 157 3.92 -12.50 1.91
C GLU A 157 4.12 -14.02 1.88
N VAL A 158 4.65 -14.57 0.78
CA VAL A 158 5.01 -15.99 0.70
C VAL A 158 6.22 -16.27 1.57
N THR A 159 6.14 -17.33 2.38
CA THR A 159 7.21 -17.76 3.28
C THR A 159 7.12 -19.26 3.57
N ASP A 160 8.25 -19.92 3.82
CA ASP A 160 8.32 -21.33 4.20
C ASP A 160 8.20 -21.56 5.72
N ARG A 161 8.21 -20.50 6.52
CA ARG A 161 8.26 -20.58 7.99
C ARG A 161 7.08 -21.33 8.64
N ASP A 162 5.94 -21.37 7.95
CA ASP A 162 4.72 -21.99 8.43
C ASP A 162 4.36 -23.29 7.68
N GLY A 163 5.33 -23.81 6.91
CA GLY A 163 5.24 -25.07 6.17
C GLY A 163 4.73 -24.93 4.74
N GLU A 164 4.93 -25.98 3.97
CA GLU A 164 4.70 -26.02 2.53
C GLU A 164 3.25 -25.70 2.15
N GLU A 165 2.27 -26.20 2.88
CA GLU A 165 0.85 -25.96 2.58
C GLU A 165 0.50 -24.47 2.58
N ARG A 166 1.00 -23.72 3.61
CA ARG A 166 0.79 -22.29 3.72
C ARG A 166 1.59 -21.50 2.69
N ALA A 167 2.81 -21.92 2.36
CA ALA A 167 3.59 -21.33 1.28
C ALA A 167 2.84 -21.44 -0.06
N LEU A 168 2.30 -22.62 -0.38
CA LEU A 168 1.50 -22.83 -1.58
C LEU A 168 0.19 -22.02 -1.57
N ALA A 169 -0.46 -21.86 -0.42
CA ALA A 169 -1.65 -21.01 -0.29
C ALA A 169 -1.31 -19.54 -0.59
N GLY A 170 -0.20 -19.02 -0.05
CA GLY A 170 0.28 -17.67 -0.34
C GLY A 170 0.62 -17.46 -1.82
N ILE A 171 1.24 -18.44 -2.47
CA ILE A 171 1.49 -18.43 -3.91
C ILE A 171 0.17 -18.31 -4.68
N ARG A 172 -0.83 -19.14 -4.34
CA ARG A 172 -2.14 -19.10 -4.97
C ARG A 172 -2.86 -17.76 -4.77
N GLU A 173 -2.80 -17.20 -3.56
CA GLU A 173 -3.44 -15.92 -3.24
C GLU A 173 -2.84 -14.77 -4.06
N ASN A 174 -1.51 -14.67 -4.16
CA ASN A 174 -0.85 -13.71 -5.05
C ASN A 174 -1.30 -13.89 -6.50
N ALA A 175 -1.18 -15.11 -7.03
CA ALA A 175 -1.51 -15.38 -8.43
C ALA A 175 -2.97 -15.06 -8.75
N ARG A 176 -3.89 -15.45 -7.87
CA ARG A 176 -5.34 -15.19 -7.98
C ARG A 176 -5.64 -13.68 -8.00
N PHE A 177 -5.04 -12.94 -7.07
CA PHE A 177 -5.31 -11.50 -6.93
C PHE A 177 -4.69 -10.69 -8.06
N ILE A 178 -3.46 -11.01 -8.47
CA ILE A 178 -2.81 -10.41 -9.64
C ILE A 178 -3.68 -10.60 -10.90
N ASP A 179 -4.17 -11.81 -11.13
CA ASP A 179 -5.01 -12.12 -12.27
C ASP A 179 -6.37 -11.39 -12.21
N LYS A 180 -6.98 -11.28 -11.03
CA LYS A 180 -8.19 -10.48 -10.80
C LYS A 180 -7.98 -9.01 -11.21
N VAL A 181 -6.88 -8.40 -10.77
CA VAL A 181 -6.53 -7.00 -11.09
C VAL A 181 -6.26 -6.84 -12.59
N ALA A 182 -5.49 -7.76 -13.18
CA ALA A 182 -5.14 -7.70 -14.60
C ALA A 182 -6.35 -7.80 -15.54
N ARG A 183 -7.38 -8.55 -15.13
CA ARG A 183 -8.65 -8.66 -15.88
C ARG A 183 -9.59 -7.45 -15.69
N GLY A 184 -9.19 -6.45 -14.92
CA GLY A 184 -10.07 -5.31 -14.61
C GLY A 184 -11.24 -5.64 -13.69
N ALA A 185 -11.17 -6.76 -12.96
CA ALA A 185 -12.21 -7.17 -12.00
C ALA A 185 -12.02 -6.53 -10.61
N GLU A 186 -11.14 -5.52 -10.51
CA GLU A 186 -10.88 -4.76 -9.30
C GLU A 186 -10.90 -3.24 -9.61
N SER A 187 -11.00 -2.41 -8.57
CA SER A 187 -10.94 -0.95 -8.69
C SER A 187 -9.68 -0.49 -9.45
N PRO A 188 -9.77 0.50 -10.35
CA PRO A 188 -8.61 1.04 -11.05
C PRO A 188 -7.58 1.71 -10.12
N LEU A 189 -7.95 1.97 -8.86
CA LEU A 189 -7.03 2.48 -7.82
C LEU A 189 -6.18 1.38 -7.19
N ILE A 190 -6.51 0.10 -7.42
CA ILE A 190 -5.83 -1.05 -6.81
C ILE A 190 -4.96 -1.75 -7.86
N ARG A 191 -3.74 -2.05 -7.47
CA ARG A 191 -2.75 -2.82 -8.24
C ARG A 191 -2.32 -4.02 -7.41
N ALA A 192 -1.59 -4.94 -8.04
CA ALA A 192 -1.04 -6.11 -7.40
C ALA A 192 0.40 -6.36 -7.85
N HIS A 193 1.17 -6.94 -6.96
CA HIS A 193 2.50 -7.48 -7.22
C HIS A 193 2.64 -8.81 -6.49
N PHE A 194 3.74 -9.52 -6.68
CA PHE A 194 3.96 -10.83 -6.06
C PHE A 194 4.79 -10.65 -4.79
N GLY A 195 4.25 -11.02 -3.62
CA GLY A 195 4.91 -10.88 -2.33
C GLY A 195 5.81 -12.07 -1.97
N LEU A 196 7.02 -11.80 -1.53
CA LEU A 196 7.94 -12.75 -0.93
C LEU A 196 8.41 -12.19 0.41
N HIS A 197 8.50 -13.00 1.46
CA HIS A 197 8.98 -12.49 2.75
C HIS A 197 10.43 -12.00 2.63
N ALA A 198 11.40 -12.89 2.74
CA ALA A 198 12.82 -12.54 2.72
C ALA A 198 13.69 -13.74 2.36
N SER A 199 14.94 -13.51 1.99
CA SER A 199 15.90 -14.57 1.64
C SER A 199 16.12 -15.59 2.77
N LEU A 200 15.92 -15.18 4.02
CA LEU A 200 16.07 -16.05 5.20
C LEU A 200 14.90 -17.01 5.44
N THR A 201 13.76 -16.82 4.76
CA THR A 201 12.54 -17.59 4.98
C THR A 201 11.89 -18.11 3.70
N VAL A 202 12.52 -17.91 2.53
CA VAL A 202 12.06 -18.41 1.23
C VAL A 202 13.17 -19.27 0.64
N SER A 203 12.91 -20.56 0.48
CA SER A 203 13.83 -21.50 -0.14
C SER A 203 13.93 -21.28 -1.66
N ALA A 204 15.01 -21.78 -2.27
CA ALA A 204 15.18 -21.76 -3.72
C ALA A 204 14.00 -22.45 -4.43
N GLU A 205 13.54 -23.58 -3.89
CA GLU A 205 12.40 -24.32 -4.45
C GLU A 205 11.11 -23.49 -4.41
N THR A 206 10.80 -22.84 -3.28
CA THR A 206 9.64 -21.96 -3.15
C THR A 206 9.75 -20.76 -4.08
N LEU A 207 10.94 -20.18 -4.23
CA LEU A 207 11.17 -19.10 -5.19
C LEU A 207 10.89 -19.55 -6.64
N GLU A 208 11.36 -20.72 -7.04
CA GLU A 208 11.07 -21.28 -8.37
C GLU A 208 9.57 -21.49 -8.60
N ARG A 209 8.85 -21.98 -7.58
CA ARG A 209 7.38 -22.13 -7.61
C ARG A 209 6.70 -20.76 -7.75
N CYS A 210 7.17 -19.73 -7.04
CA CYS A 210 6.65 -18.35 -7.17
C CYS A 210 6.87 -17.79 -8.57
N LEU A 211 8.07 -17.98 -9.15
CA LEU A 211 8.37 -17.57 -10.51
C LEU A 211 7.47 -18.25 -11.54
N ALA A 212 7.27 -19.57 -11.38
CA ALA A 212 6.41 -20.35 -12.27
C ALA A 212 4.93 -19.97 -12.18
N ALA A 213 4.46 -19.61 -10.98
CA ALA A 213 3.07 -19.26 -10.72
C ALA A 213 2.73 -17.77 -10.97
N ASN A 214 3.73 -16.90 -11.18
CA ASN A 214 3.54 -15.45 -11.30
C ASN A 214 2.85 -15.07 -12.61
N PRO A 215 1.56 -14.71 -12.62
CA PRO A 215 0.85 -14.36 -13.83
C PRO A 215 1.24 -12.97 -14.31
N HIS A 216 1.17 -12.73 -15.59
CA HIS A 216 1.44 -11.43 -16.21
C HIS A 216 2.83 -10.86 -15.92
N GLN A 217 3.77 -11.67 -15.42
CA GLN A 217 5.12 -11.23 -15.02
C GLN A 217 5.09 -10.02 -14.06
N ALA A 218 4.19 -10.09 -13.06
CA ALA A 218 4.07 -9.03 -12.06
C ALA A 218 5.40 -8.82 -11.32
N GLY A 219 5.68 -7.58 -10.91
CA GLY A 219 6.86 -7.27 -10.12
C GLY A 219 6.84 -7.97 -8.76
N PHE A 220 8.02 -8.29 -8.23
CA PHE A 220 8.15 -8.87 -6.88
C PHE A 220 8.34 -7.77 -5.83
N HIS A 221 7.76 -7.99 -4.65
CA HIS A 221 7.99 -7.21 -3.45
C HIS A 221 8.59 -8.12 -2.38
N VAL A 222 9.78 -7.80 -1.92
CA VAL A 222 10.56 -8.66 -1.02
C VAL A 222 11.39 -7.84 -0.06
N HIS A 223 11.54 -8.32 1.19
CA HIS A 223 12.48 -7.74 2.13
C HIS A 223 13.91 -8.23 1.81
N ALA A 224 14.85 -7.31 1.77
CA ALA A 224 16.24 -7.61 1.47
C ALA A 224 17.18 -6.84 2.39
N ALA A 225 18.27 -7.48 2.80
CA ALA A 225 19.35 -6.88 3.62
C ALA A 225 18.86 -6.35 4.98
N GLU A 226 17.90 -7.03 5.63
CA GLU A 226 17.32 -6.61 6.90
C GLU A 226 18.24 -6.81 8.11
N GLY A 227 19.28 -7.61 8.00
CA GLY A 227 20.20 -7.92 9.09
C GLY A 227 21.51 -8.50 8.59
N LEU A 228 22.50 -8.56 9.50
CA LEU A 228 23.78 -9.24 9.29
C LEU A 228 23.65 -10.72 9.69
N VAL A 229 22.90 -11.51 8.93
CA VAL A 229 22.75 -12.95 9.17
C VAL A 229 23.24 -13.73 7.97
#